data_4a0989bb802103d4d7df39ad8a14a074
#
_entry.id   4a0989bb802103d4d7df39ad8a14a074
#
_cell.length_a   1.000
_cell.length_b   1.000
_cell.length_c   1.000
_cell.angle_alpha   90.00
_cell.angle_beta   90.00
_cell.angle_gamma   90.00
#
_symmetry.space_group_name_H-M   'P 1'
#
loop_
_entity.id
_entity.type
_entity.pdbx_description
1 polymer ?
#
loop_
_entity_poly.entity_id
_entity_poly.type
_entity_poly.pdbx_seq_one_letter_code
_entity_poly.pdbx_strand_id
1 'polypeptide(L)'
;DSRFELLLVTLPLTTRFKDKIYPQKEDIEFFSQRNMPIIDGYDYKNEICIDLKELGADIIFYTHPWFVDVHKIPPSITSEFALTCAVSYGFNLVESKCWGTTTPRNFCSNLWTMFAESKWHKPFYENGTNLKHKDILFVTGYPKMDAYNLPVNPEFEKIWKDENHTKPRIIYAPHHSIERDGGLGMSNFVEQAQFFLDFAKNHPQYEFLIKPHPVLKSKCEATGFMTGEEYENYIEQWRELPNGNAYTLGNYYDVFKTSDILITDSSSFLGEYFVSGKPIVLLESKSRMPFNDFGLELRKGMYKPQKVEEIENILEEIFAHENDALKETRDRIIKKQFVLPEGGVAKRITDYIKKQLLL
;
A
#
# COMPACT_ATOMS: atom_id res chain seq x y z
N ASP A 1 1.71 -9.27 -22.80
CA ASP A 1 1.60 -10.47 -23.60
C ASP A 1 0.39 -10.32 -24.53
N SER A 2 0.59 -10.41 -25.83
CA SER A 2 -0.43 -10.15 -26.87
C SER A 2 -1.61 -11.15 -26.88
N ARG A 3 -1.55 -12.18 -26.03
CA ARG A 3 -2.65 -13.13 -25.85
C ARG A 3 -3.69 -12.68 -24.82
N PHE A 4 -3.41 -11.58 -24.12
CA PHE A 4 -4.31 -11.01 -23.16
C PHE A 4 -4.66 -9.58 -23.55
N GLU A 5 -5.94 -9.28 -23.56
CA GLU A 5 -6.46 -7.93 -23.61
C GLU A 5 -6.78 -7.46 -22.20
N LEU A 6 -6.33 -6.27 -21.83
CA LEU A 6 -6.55 -5.71 -20.50
C LEU A 6 -7.65 -4.66 -20.56
N LEU A 7 -8.61 -4.76 -19.67
CA LEU A 7 -9.57 -3.71 -19.39
C LEU A 7 -9.58 -3.40 -17.90
N LEU A 8 -9.41 -2.14 -17.54
CA LEU A 8 -9.55 -1.67 -16.16
C LEU A 8 -10.97 -1.17 -15.95
N VAL A 9 -11.57 -1.55 -14.84
CA VAL A 9 -12.92 -1.10 -14.44
C VAL A 9 -12.79 -0.42 -13.09
N THR A 10 -13.08 0.87 -13.01
CA THR A 10 -13.15 1.57 -11.74
C THR A 10 -14.54 1.47 -11.15
N LEU A 11 -14.60 1.36 -9.84
CA LEU A 11 -15.84 1.37 -9.07
C LEU A 11 -15.77 2.46 -8.02
N PRO A 12 -16.89 3.15 -7.72
CA PRO A 12 -16.88 4.23 -6.77
C PRO A 12 -16.55 3.75 -5.37
N LEU A 13 -15.84 4.58 -4.60
CA LEU A 13 -15.69 4.36 -3.18
C LEU A 13 -17.01 4.62 -2.48
N THR A 14 -17.47 3.66 -1.69
CA THR A 14 -18.61 3.83 -0.79
C THR A 14 -18.09 4.00 0.63
N THR A 15 -18.59 4.98 1.37
CA THR A 15 -18.31 5.09 2.79
C THR A 15 -19.23 4.17 3.57
N ARG A 16 -18.71 3.39 4.52
CA ARG A 16 -19.49 2.51 5.42
C ARG A 16 -20.59 3.23 6.21
N PHE A 17 -20.56 4.56 6.26
CA PHE A 17 -21.39 5.35 7.18
C PHE A 17 -22.27 6.42 6.54
N LYS A 18 -22.17 6.60 5.23
CA LYS A 18 -23.04 7.55 4.49
C LYS A 18 -23.21 7.02 3.09
N ASP A 19 -24.43 7.07 2.58
CA ASP A 19 -24.85 6.72 1.21
C ASP A 19 -24.22 7.61 0.12
N LYS A 20 -22.99 8.10 0.36
CA LYS A 20 -22.26 8.93 -0.60
C LYS A 20 -21.31 8.06 -1.41
N ILE A 21 -21.52 8.11 -2.69
CA ILE A 21 -20.72 7.48 -3.72
C ILE A 21 -19.74 8.52 -4.25
N TYR A 22 -18.45 8.19 -4.25
CA TYR A 22 -17.39 9.07 -4.74
C TYR A 22 -16.86 8.55 -6.06
N PRO A 23 -17.02 9.30 -7.18
CA PRO A 23 -16.44 8.93 -8.47
C PRO A 23 -14.92 8.85 -8.41
N GLN A 24 -14.34 7.88 -9.12
CA GLN A 24 -12.90 7.69 -9.21
C GLN A 24 -12.31 8.41 -10.44
N LYS A 25 -12.61 9.70 -10.60
CA LYS A 25 -12.18 10.49 -11.76
C LYS A 25 -10.67 10.57 -11.90
N GLU A 26 -9.97 10.69 -10.77
CA GLU A 26 -8.49 10.76 -10.75
C GLU A 26 -7.87 9.45 -11.24
N ASP A 27 -8.43 8.30 -10.88
CA ASP A 27 -7.96 7.00 -11.37
C ASP A 27 -8.19 6.88 -12.88
N ILE A 28 -9.38 7.26 -13.37
CA ILE A 28 -9.69 7.24 -14.80
C ILE A 28 -8.71 8.12 -15.57
N GLU A 29 -8.48 9.34 -15.10
CA GLU A 29 -7.53 10.27 -15.72
C GLU A 29 -6.10 9.70 -15.70
N PHE A 30 -5.66 9.20 -14.56
CA PHE A 30 -4.32 8.61 -14.38
C PHE A 30 -4.04 7.47 -15.35
N PHE A 31 -4.96 6.53 -15.50
CA PHE A 31 -4.77 5.38 -16.40
C PHE A 31 -4.98 5.75 -17.87
N SER A 32 -5.92 6.65 -18.18
CA SER A 32 -6.15 7.14 -19.54
C SER A 32 -4.94 7.88 -20.10
N GLN A 33 -4.28 8.72 -19.29
CA GLN A 33 -3.04 9.40 -19.68
C GLN A 33 -1.88 8.45 -19.99
N ARG A 34 -1.97 7.19 -19.55
CA ARG A 34 -1.01 6.11 -19.81
C ARG A 34 -1.43 5.17 -20.93
N ASN A 35 -2.46 5.56 -21.70
CA ASN A 35 -3.07 4.76 -22.76
C ASN A 35 -3.51 3.36 -22.27
N MET A 36 -3.90 3.23 -21.01
CA MET A 36 -4.48 1.99 -20.50
C MET A 36 -6.00 2.03 -20.69
N PRO A 37 -6.59 0.97 -21.26
CA PRO A 37 -8.04 0.90 -21.44
C PRO A 37 -8.72 0.84 -20.06
N ILE A 38 -9.50 1.87 -19.77
CA ILE A 38 -10.21 2.02 -18.50
C ILE A 38 -11.62 2.54 -18.73
N ILE A 39 -12.57 2.01 -17.99
CA ILE A 39 -13.95 2.46 -17.99
C ILE A 39 -14.43 2.75 -16.57
N ASP A 40 -15.37 3.68 -16.45
CA ASP A 40 -16.13 3.88 -15.21
C ASP A 40 -17.22 2.81 -15.14
N GLY A 41 -17.11 1.94 -14.17
CA GLY A 41 -18.01 0.82 -13.95
C GLY A 41 -19.31 1.18 -13.23
N TYR A 42 -19.63 2.48 -13.09
CA TYR A 42 -20.81 2.90 -12.35
C TYR A 42 -21.63 3.97 -13.08
N ASP A 43 -22.92 3.70 -13.23
CA ASP A 43 -23.88 4.67 -13.71
C ASP A 43 -24.41 5.51 -12.53
N TYR A 44 -23.89 6.72 -12.38
CA TYR A 44 -24.27 7.64 -11.30
C TYR A 44 -25.69 8.19 -11.42
N LYS A 45 -26.30 8.10 -12.60
CA LYS A 45 -27.66 8.55 -12.81
C LYS A 45 -28.68 7.54 -12.31
N ASN A 46 -28.39 6.27 -12.55
CA ASN A 46 -29.26 5.16 -12.16
C ASN A 46 -28.80 4.46 -10.87
N GLU A 47 -27.66 4.90 -10.31
CA GLU A 47 -27.03 4.35 -9.09
C GLU A 47 -26.77 2.84 -9.17
N ILE A 48 -26.31 2.37 -10.31
CA ILE A 48 -26.03 0.95 -10.56
C ILE A 48 -24.63 0.73 -11.12
N CYS A 49 -24.01 -0.38 -10.78
CA CYS A 49 -22.84 -0.86 -11.49
C CYS A 49 -23.21 -1.38 -12.88
N ILE A 50 -22.31 -1.22 -13.84
CA ILE A 50 -22.45 -1.86 -15.16
C ILE A 50 -22.50 -3.37 -14.99
N ASP A 51 -23.16 -4.04 -15.93
CA ASP A 51 -23.14 -5.50 -15.96
C ASP A 51 -21.77 -5.98 -16.50
N LEU A 52 -20.92 -6.53 -15.61
CA LEU A 52 -19.61 -7.03 -16.00
C LEU A 52 -19.67 -8.18 -17.00
N LYS A 53 -20.81 -8.88 -17.10
CA LYS A 53 -21.01 -9.96 -18.07
C LYS A 53 -21.03 -9.41 -19.49
N GLU A 54 -21.56 -8.20 -19.70
CA GLU A 54 -21.62 -7.57 -21.01
C GLU A 54 -20.22 -7.15 -21.53
N LEU A 55 -19.21 -7.07 -20.63
CA LEU A 55 -17.84 -6.80 -21.04
C LEU A 55 -17.16 -8.00 -21.70
N GLY A 56 -17.70 -9.19 -21.57
CA GLY A 56 -17.18 -10.40 -22.19
C GLY A 56 -15.81 -10.84 -21.64
N ALA A 57 -15.49 -10.48 -20.41
CA ALA A 57 -14.21 -10.83 -19.80
C ALA A 57 -14.10 -12.33 -19.51
N ASP A 58 -13.01 -12.96 -19.95
CA ASP A 58 -12.73 -14.38 -19.62
C ASP A 58 -12.18 -14.53 -18.21
N ILE A 59 -11.47 -13.51 -17.70
CA ILE A 59 -10.84 -13.53 -16.38
C ILE A 59 -11.09 -12.18 -15.68
N ILE A 60 -11.52 -12.24 -14.42
CA ILE A 60 -11.74 -11.07 -13.58
C ILE A 60 -10.76 -11.11 -12.40
N PHE A 61 -9.98 -10.03 -12.21
CA PHE A 61 -9.09 -9.84 -11.10
C PHE A 61 -9.68 -8.94 -10.02
N TYR A 62 -9.68 -9.41 -8.79
CA TYR A 62 -10.02 -8.65 -7.60
C TYR A 62 -8.75 -8.29 -6.82
N THR A 63 -8.66 -7.05 -6.36
CA THR A 63 -7.53 -6.60 -5.51
C THR A 63 -7.86 -6.62 -4.03
N HIS A 64 -9.15 -6.64 -3.69
CA HIS A 64 -9.63 -6.66 -2.30
C HIS A 64 -11.05 -7.24 -2.23
N PRO A 65 -11.48 -7.76 -1.06
CA PRO A 65 -12.82 -8.34 -0.89
C PRO A 65 -13.90 -7.33 -0.47
N TRP A 66 -13.54 -6.05 -0.29
CA TRP A 66 -14.46 -5.05 0.24
C TRP A 66 -15.35 -4.47 -0.86
N PHE A 67 -16.58 -4.12 -0.49
CA PHE A 67 -17.57 -3.47 -1.36
C PHE A 67 -18.07 -4.27 -2.56
N VAL A 68 -17.54 -5.47 -2.79
CA VAL A 68 -17.99 -6.31 -3.92
C VAL A 68 -19.48 -6.68 -3.82
N ASP A 69 -19.98 -6.89 -2.60
CA ASP A 69 -21.41 -7.16 -2.37
C ASP A 69 -22.27 -5.91 -2.57
N VAL A 70 -21.76 -4.74 -2.16
CA VAL A 70 -22.45 -3.45 -2.36
C VAL A 70 -22.61 -3.16 -3.84
N HIS A 71 -21.60 -3.43 -4.64
CA HIS A 71 -21.61 -3.24 -6.08
C HIS A 71 -22.23 -4.41 -6.85
N LYS A 72 -22.72 -5.46 -6.14
CA LYS A 72 -23.32 -6.66 -6.74
C LYS A 72 -22.39 -7.39 -7.73
N ILE A 73 -21.11 -7.37 -7.45
CA ILE A 73 -20.06 -8.03 -8.26
C ILE A 73 -19.19 -9.01 -7.45
N PRO A 74 -19.73 -9.71 -6.42
CA PRO A 74 -18.92 -10.68 -5.69
C PRO A 74 -18.52 -11.85 -6.60
N PRO A 75 -17.43 -12.56 -6.28
CA PRO A 75 -17.02 -13.75 -7.04
C PRO A 75 -18.11 -14.81 -7.17
N SER A 76 -19.07 -14.86 -6.23
CA SER A 76 -20.24 -15.77 -6.32
C SER A 76 -21.17 -15.47 -7.52
N ILE A 77 -21.15 -14.27 -8.04
CA ILE A 77 -21.91 -13.87 -9.24
C ILE A 77 -20.99 -13.95 -10.47
N THR A 78 -19.81 -13.37 -10.40
CA THR A 78 -18.95 -13.25 -11.58
C THR A 78 -18.32 -14.58 -12.00
N SER A 79 -18.18 -15.56 -11.08
CA SER A 79 -17.72 -16.90 -11.42
C SER A 79 -18.72 -17.71 -12.27
N GLU A 80 -19.94 -17.22 -12.47
CA GLU A 80 -20.90 -17.85 -13.38
C GLU A 80 -20.55 -17.64 -14.85
N PHE A 81 -19.73 -16.62 -15.17
CA PHE A 81 -19.40 -16.27 -16.55
C PHE A 81 -17.90 -16.00 -16.81
N ALA A 82 -17.07 -15.87 -15.78
CA ALA A 82 -15.64 -15.62 -15.92
C ALA A 82 -14.84 -16.38 -14.86
N LEU A 83 -13.55 -16.65 -15.14
CA LEU A 83 -12.61 -17.12 -14.14
C LEU A 83 -12.25 -15.97 -13.18
N THR A 84 -12.38 -16.20 -11.88
CA THR A 84 -12.19 -15.16 -10.87
C THR A 84 -10.88 -15.34 -10.15
N CYS A 85 -10.03 -14.31 -10.19
CA CYS A 85 -8.71 -14.28 -9.55
C CYS A 85 -8.68 -13.25 -8.44
N ALA A 86 -7.90 -13.48 -7.40
CA ALA A 86 -7.59 -12.46 -6.40
C ALA A 86 -6.08 -12.24 -6.27
N VAL A 87 -5.71 -10.96 -6.22
CA VAL A 87 -4.36 -10.46 -5.95
C VAL A 87 -4.47 -9.42 -4.86
N SER A 88 -3.69 -9.55 -3.79
CA SER A 88 -3.74 -8.56 -2.72
C SER A 88 -3.25 -7.18 -3.20
N TYR A 89 -3.89 -6.11 -2.70
CA TYR A 89 -3.48 -4.73 -2.97
C TYR A 89 -2.34 -4.25 -2.05
N GLY A 90 -1.98 -5.02 -1.02
CA GLY A 90 -0.93 -4.70 -0.06
C GLY A 90 -0.53 -5.91 0.76
N PHE A 91 0.62 -5.83 1.45
CA PHE A 91 0.99 -6.83 2.44
C PHE A 91 0.09 -6.76 3.67
N ASN A 92 -0.48 -7.89 4.06
CA ASN A 92 -1.21 -7.99 5.32
C ASN A 92 -0.23 -8.22 6.47
N LEU A 93 0.02 -7.18 7.27
CA LEU A 93 0.98 -7.20 8.40
C LEU A 93 0.31 -7.19 9.76
N VAL A 94 -1.01 -7.06 9.83
CA VAL A 94 -1.74 -6.92 11.10
C VAL A 94 -2.78 -8.03 11.25
N GLU A 95 -3.20 -8.28 12.49
CA GLU A 95 -4.28 -9.18 12.82
C GLU A 95 -5.62 -8.61 12.36
N SER A 96 -5.83 -8.60 11.06
CA SER A 96 -7.04 -8.08 10.46
C SER A 96 -8.10 -9.16 10.38
N LYS A 97 -9.24 -8.92 11.02
CA LYS A 97 -10.43 -9.74 10.85
C LYS A 97 -11.00 -9.68 9.43
N CYS A 98 -10.54 -8.73 8.62
CA CYS A 98 -11.03 -8.52 7.26
C CYS A 98 -10.70 -9.69 6.31
N TRP A 99 -9.61 -10.41 6.53
CA TRP A 99 -9.24 -11.60 5.75
C TRP A 99 -9.54 -12.91 6.46
N GLY A 100 -10.11 -12.87 7.66
CA GLY A 100 -10.20 -14.04 8.53
C GLY A 100 -11.58 -14.52 8.95
N THR A 101 -12.66 -13.74 8.95
CA THR A 101 -13.83 -14.18 9.71
C THR A 101 -15.22 -14.00 9.12
N THR A 102 -15.55 -13.05 8.25
CA THR A 102 -16.96 -12.93 7.81
C THR A 102 -17.16 -12.66 6.31
N THR A 103 -16.51 -11.69 5.74
CA THR A 103 -16.65 -11.36 4.32
C THR A 103 -15.80 -12.24 3.40
N PRO A 104 -14.60 -12.69 3.80
CA PRO A 104 -13.70 -13.44 2.91
C PRO A 104 -14.14 -14.86 2.60
N ARG A 105 -14.96 -15.49 3.43
CA ARG A 105 -15.37 -16.89 3.16
C ARG A 105 -16.13 -17.00 1.85
N ASN A 106 -17.16 -16.19 1.68
CA ASN A 106 -17.97 -16.18 0.46
C ASN A 106 -17.17 -15.68 -0.75
N PHE A 107 -16.31 -14.67 -0.51
CA PHE A 107 -15.43 -14.15 -1.54
C PHE A 107 -14.45 -15.23 -2.03
N CYS A 108 -13.67 -15.82 -1.13
CA CYS A 108 -12.63 -16.79 -1.49
C CYS A 108 -13.20 -18.12 -2.00
N SER A 109 -14.38 -18.54 -1.54
CA SER A 109 -14.97 -19.83 -1.92
C SER A 109 -15.36 -19.93 -3.40
N ASN A 110 -15.50 -18.79 -4.08
CA ASN A 110 -15.86 -18.71 -5.49
C ASN A 110 -14.71 -18.22 -6.38
N LEU A 111 -13.51 -18.14 -5.84
CA LEU A 111 -12.33 -17.84 -6.65
C LEU A 111 -11.85 -19.08 -7.40
N TRP A 112 -11.46 -18.88 -8.65
CA TRP A 112 -10.71 -19.86 -9.41
C TRP A 112 -9.28 -19.99 -8.87
N THR A 113 -8.62 -18.85 -8.58
CA THR A 113 -7.30 -18.84 -7.96
C THR A 113 -7.06 -17.57 -7.14
N MET A 114 -6.22 -17.69 -6.13
CA MET A 114 -5.74 -16.57 -5.33
C MET A 114 -4.21 -16.58 -5.29
N PHE A 115 -3.60 -15.44 -5.60
CA PHE A 115 -2.16 -15.27 -5.61
C PHE A 115 -1.69 -14.64 -4.29
N ALA A 116 -0.96 -15.44 -3.50
CA ALA A 116 -0.46 -15.02 -2.21
C ALA A 116 0.89 -14.31 -2.31
N GLU A 117 1.07 -13.27 -1.50
CA GLU A 117 2.21 -12.37 -1.52
C GLU A 117 3.50 -13.03 -1.01
N SER A 118 3.39 -14.00 -0.12
CA SER A 118 4.52 -14.71 0.46
C SER A 118 4.14 -16.14 0.88
N LYS A 119 5.17 -16.92 1.21
CA LYS A 119 4.96 -18.27 1.77
C LYS A 119 4.20 -18.25 3.09
N TRP A 120 4.30 -17.18 3.86
CA TRP A 120 3.57 -17.00 5.11
C TRP A 120 2.09 -16.70 4.87
N HIS A 121 1.75 -15.87 3.87
CA HIS A 121 0.37 -15.50 3.58
C HIS A 121 -0.47 -16.68 3.09
N LYS A 122 0.13 -17.67 2.42
CA LYS A 122 -0.62 -18.86 1.97
C LYS A 122 -1.33 -19.57 3.13
N PRO A 123 -0.65 -20.08 4.18
CA PRO A 123 -1.32 -20.71 5.32
C PRO A 123 -2.23 -19.74 6.09
N PHE A 124 -1.92 -18.47 6.13
CA PHE A 124 -2.79 -17.45 6.73
C PHE A 124 -4.14 -17.40 6.03
N TYR A 125 -4.18 -17.35 4.69
CA TYR A 125 -5.41 -17.38 3.92
C TYR A 125 -6.11 -18.74 4.01
N GLU A 126 -5.37 -19.83 3.93
CA GLU A 126 -5.93 -21.19 4.08
C GLU A 126 -6.69 -21.37 5.40
N ASN A 127 -6.13 -20.91 6.50
CA ASN A 127 -6.71 -21.01 7.82
C ASN A 127 -7.86 -20.01 8.06
N GLY A 128 -7.65 -18.75 7.63
CA GLY A 128 -8.61 -17.67 7.87
C GLY A 128 -9.88 -17.78 7.04
N THR A 129 -9.81 -18.35 5.85
CA THR A 129 -10.93 -18.42 4.91
C THR A 129 -11.66 -19.76 4.92
N ASN A 130 -11.14 -20.75 5.65
CA ASN A 130 -11.70 -22.10 5.71
C ASN A 130 -11.92 -22.69 4.32
N LEU A 131 -10.98 -22.45 3.39
CA LEU A 131 -11.05 -22.92 2.01
C LEU A 131 -11.04 -24.44 1.97
N LYS A 132 -12.12 -25.01 1.47
CA LYS A 132 -12.22 -26.47 1.25
C LYS A 132 -11.27 -26.95 0.16
N HIS A 133 -10.82 -26.05 -0.71
CA HIS A 133 -9.92 -26.32 -1.85
C HIS A 133 -8.63 -25.51 -1.66
N LYS A 134 -7.66 -26.09 -0.95
CA LYS A 134 -6.33 -25.48 -0.76
C LYS A 134 -5.56 -25.28 -2.07
N ASP A 135 -6.00 -25.93 -3.14
CA ASP A 135 -5.34 -25.90 -4.44
C ASP A 135 -5.51 -24.58 -5.21
N ILE A 136 -6.39 -23.70 -4.73
CA ILE A 136 -6.60 -22.39 -5.37
C ILE A 136 -5.55 -21.33 -4.95
N LEU A 137 -4.75 -21.58 -3.90
CA LEU A 137 -3.77 -20.64 -3.36
C LEU A 137 -2.38 -20.88 -3.94
N PHE A 138 -1.91 -19.92 -4.71
CA PHE A 138 -0.61 -19.97 -5.37
C PHE A 138 0.31 -18.85 -4.92
N VAL A 139 1.49 -19.18 -4.40
CA VAL A 139 2.45 -18.16 -3.91
C VAL A 139 3.24 -17.60 -5.09
N THR A 140 2.98 -16.36 -5.44
CA THR A 140 3.66 -15.65 -6.54
C THR A 140 4.61 -14.57 -6.10
N GLY A 141 4.38 -13.99 -4.95
CA GLY A 141 4.92 -12.69 -4.54
C GLY A 141 3.86 -11.60 -4.68
N TYR A 142 4.19 -10.39 -4.27
CA TYR A 142 3.33 -9.22 -4.37
C TYR A 142 3.62 -8.42 -5.64
N PRO A 143 2.67 -8.25 -6.57
CA PRO A 143 2.95 -7.74 -7.91
C PRO A 143 3.55 -6.33 -7.94
N LYS A 144 3.20 -5.46 -7.00
CA LYS A 144 3.77 -4.12 -6.95
C LYS A 144 5.27 -4.11 -6.68
N MET A 145 5.86 -5.23 -6.20
CA MET A 145 7.31 -5.34 -6.03
C MET A 145 8.07 -5.30 -7.34
N ASP A 146 7.41 -5.60 -8.45
CA ASP A 146 8.01 -5.47 -9.78
C ASP A 146 8.43 -4.03 -10.10
N ALA A 147 7.84 -3.03 -9.43
CA ALA A 147 8.24 -1.64 -9.55
C ALA A 147 9.70 -1.38 -9.13
N TYR A 148 10.27 -2.20 -8.24
CA TYR A 148 11.69 -2.11 -7.86
C TYR A 148 12.63 -2.56 -8.97
N ASN A 149 12.16 -3.38 -9.92
CA ASN A 149 12.94 -3.83 -11.08
C ASN A 149 12.90 -2.82 -12.25
N LEU A 150 12.06 -1.82 -12.18
CA LEU A 150 11.94 -0.78 -13.20
C LEU A 150 12.92 0.36 -12.91
N PRO A 151 13.43 1.06 -13.95
CA PRO A 151 14.22 2.27 -13.75
C PRO A 151 13.40 3.33 -13.02
N VAL A 152 14.07 4.19 -12.26
CA VAL A 152 13.42 5.35 -11.64
C VAL A 152 12.99 6.31 -12.76
N ASN A 153 11.76 6.80 -12.69
CA ASN A 153 11.35 7.90 -13.54
C ASN A 153 12.09 9.18 -13.09
N PRO A 154 12.85 9.86 -13.98
CA PRO A 154 13.65 11.03 -13.63
C PRO A 154 12.87 12.19 -12.97
N GLU A 155 11.57 12.30 -13.24
CA GLU A 155 10.73 13.31 -12.58
C GLU A 155 10.65 13.11 -11.05
N PHE A 156 10.89 11.92 -10.55
CA PHE A 156 10.90 11.65 -9.11
C PHE A 156 12.19 12.10 -8.41
N GLU A 157 13.26 12.32 -9.15
CA GLU A 157 14.45 12.99 -8.58
C GLU A 157 14.17 14.46 -8.27
N LYS A 158 13.33 15.11 -9.08
CA LYS A 158 12.97 16.53 -8.93
C LYS A 158 12.05 16.83 -7.74
N ILE A 159 11.49 15.80 -7.09
CA ILE A 159 10.71 16.02 -5.86
C ILE A 159 11.60 16.34 -4.66
N TRP A 160 12.87 16.01 -4.74
CA TRP A 160 13.88 16.35 -3.77
C TRP A 160 14.52 17.68 -4.14
N LYS A 161 14.76 18.57 -3.16
CA LYS A 161 15.36 19.88 -3.43
C LYS A 161 16.86 19.80 -3.65
N ASP A 162 17.52 18.80 -3.05
CA ASP A 162 18.89 18.42 -3.38
C ASP A 162 18.88 17.40 -4.52
N GLU A 163 18.84 17.92 -5.76
CA GLU A 163 18.82 17.08 -6.98
C GLU A 163 20.08 16.22 -7.12
N ASN A 164 21.20 16.60 -6.49
CA ASN A 164 22.46 15.87 -6.57
C ASN A 164 22.59 14.76 -5.52
N HIS A 165 21.60 14.57 -4.68
CA HIS A 165 21.57 13.57 -3.59
C HIS A 165 22.83 13.64 -2.71
N THR A 166 23.22 14.85 -2.30
CA THR A 166 24.35 15.07 -1.39
C THR A 166 23.96 14.93 0.07
N LYS A 167 22.65 14.93 0.34
CA LYS A 167 22.06 14.78 1.67
C LYS A 167 21.22 13.49 1.73
N PRO A 168 21.20 12.80 2.88
CA PRO A 168 20.28 11.68 3.06
C PRO A 168 18.82 12.10 2.90
N ARG A 169 18.05 11.30 2.19
CA ARG A 169 16.64 11.54 1.81
C ARG A 169 15.70 10.75 2.72
N ILE A 170 14.94 11.45 3.51
CA ILE A 170 14.06 10.90 4.55
C ILE A 170 12.60 11.05 4.14
N ILE A 171 11.86 9.94 4.09
CA ILE A 171 10.41 9.98 3.95
C ILE A 171 9.77 9.94 5.34
N TYR A 172 8.90 10.90 5.65
CA TYR A 172 7.94 10.81 6.74
C TYR A 172 6.56 10.47 6.17
N ALA A 173 6.04 9.30 6.51
CA ALA A 173 4.79 8.79 5.93
C ALA A 173 3.76 8.45 7.02
N PRO A 174 2.99 9.45 7.50
CA PRO A 174 1.95 9.23 8.49
C PRO A 174 0.72 8.51 7.92
N HIS A 175 0.17 7.57 8.71
CA HIS A 175 -1.04 6.84 8.38
C HIS A 175 -2.30 7.68 8.64
N HIS A 176 -3.40 7.26 8.05
CA HIS A 176 -4.69 7.97 8.18
C HIS A 176 -5.50 7.62 9.42
N SER A 177 -5.19 6.51 10.12
CA SER A 177 -6.00 6.03 11.27
C SER A 177 -5.66 6.78 12.55
N ILE A 178 -6.05 8.05 12.60
CA ILE A 178 -5.87 8.94 13.74
C ILE A 178 -6.95 8.76 14.81
N GLU A 179 -8.03 8.04 14.50
CA GLU A 179 -9.06 7.69 15.49
C GLU A 179 -8.51 6.65 16.47
N ARG A 180 -8.74 6.89 17.74
CA ARG A 180 -8.31 5.99 18.84
C ARG A 180 -9.29 4.85 19.10
N ASP A 181 -10.56 5.03 18.77
CA ASP A 181 -11.62 4.09 19.06
C ASP A 181 -12.14 3.39 17.81
N GLY A 182 -11.93 2.06 17.75
CA GLY A 182 -12.58 1.18 16.77
C GLY A 182 -11.96 1.11 15.37
N GLY A 183 -10.80 1.75 15.15
CA GLY A 183 -10.06 1.72 13.88
C GLY A 183 -8.77 0.88 13.93
N LEU A 184 -7.87 1.12 13.00
CA LEU A 184 -6.54 0.50 12.97
C LEU A 184 -5.61 1.08 14.03
N GLY A 185 -5.90 2.30 14.53
CA GLY A 185 -5.19 2.96 15.62
C GLY A 185 -3.68 3.13 15.41
N MET A 186 -3.24 3.23 14.16
CA MET A 186 -1.81 3.19 13.83
C MET A 186 -1.13 4.54 13.96
N SER A 187 -1.87 5.62 13.69
CA SER A 187 -1.26 6.92 13.47
C SER A 187 -0.94 7.65 14.76
N ASN A 188 0.25 8.24 14.78
CA ASN A 188 0.69 9.20 15.78
C ASN A 188 0.66 10.64 15.23
N PHE A 189 0.01 10.87 14.08
CA PHE A 189 0.04 12.16 13.40
C PHE A 189 -0.48 13.31 14.27
N VAL A 190 -1.55 13.07 15.04
CA VAL A 190 -2.13 14.10 15.92
C VAL A 190 -1.10 14.63 16.93
N GLU A 191 -0.29 13.76 17.49
CA GLU A 191 0.71 14.11 18.51
C GLU A 191 2.04 14.57 17.91
N GLN A 192 2.36 14.15 16.67
CA GLN A 192 3.70 14.26 16.12
C GLN A 192 3.82 15.14 14.87
N ALA A 193 2.69 15.61 14.30
CA ALA A 193 2.73 16.42 13.07
C ALA A 193 3.65 17.62 13.19
N GLN A 194 3.48 18.41 14.24
CA GLN A 194 4.31 19.62 14.48
C GLN A 194 5.78 19.26 14.77
N PHE A 195 6.00 18.20 15.54
CA PHE A 195 7.35 17.72 15.83
C PHE A 195 8.13 17.43 14.55
N PHE A 196 7.56 16.67 13.59
CA PHE A 196 8.27 16.31 12.37
C PHE A 196 8.53 17.52 11.45
N LEU A 197 7.62 18.47 11.41
CA LEU A 197 7.85 19.72 10.67
C LEU A 197 9.01 20.54 11.27
N ASP A 198 9.01 20.70 12.59
CA ASP A 198 10.08 21.40 13.31
C ASP A 198 11.41 20.61 13.24
N PHE A 199 11.36 19.31 13.30
CA PHE A 199 12.52 18.43 13.14
C PHE A 199 13.15 18.62 11.76
N ALA A 200 12.37 18.60 10.69
CA ALA A 200 12.88 18.83 9.33
C ALA A 200 13.52 20.21 9.20
N LYS A 201 12.88 21.25 9.76
CA LYS A 201 13.40 22.63 9.77
C LYS A 201 14.74 22.75 10.49
N ASN A 202 14.92 22.02 11.60
CA ASN A 202 16.11 22.10 12.43
C ASN A 202 17.27 21.18 11.98
N HIS A 203 17.03 20.32 10.97
CA HIS A 203 18.03 19.37 10.46
C HIS A 203 18.31 19.57 8.97
N PRO A 204 18.92 20.73 8.59
CA PRO A 204 19.17 21.06 7.17
C PRO A 204 20.20 20.14 6.49
N GLN A 205 20.90 19.29 7.24
CA GLN A 205 21.81 18.26 6.73
C GLN A 205 21.09 17.08 6.08
N TYR A 206 19.77 16.96 6.26
CA TYR A 206 18.91 15.93 5.64
C TYR A 206 17.92 16.58 4.67
N GLU A 207 17.46 15.80 3.71
CA GLU A 207 16.29 16.12 2.87
C GLU A 207 15.07 15.36 3.38
N PHE A 208 13.94 16.08 3.46
CA PHE A 208 12.69 15.50 3.97
C PHE A 208 11.58 15.53 2.94
N LEU A 209 10.81 14.44 2.89
CA LEU A 209 9.59 14.37 2.09
C LEU A 209 8.44 13.86 2.96
N ILE A 210 7.42 14.68 3.20
CA ILE A 210 6.20 14.16 3.78
C ILE A 210 5.40 13.42 2.71
N LYS A 211 5.02 12.17 2.99
CA LYS A 211 4.16 11.33 2.14
C LYS A 211 2.94 10.88 2.95
N PRO A 212 1.93 11.74 3.14
CA PRO A 212 0.76 11.37 3.92
C PRO A 212 -0.08 10.33 3.19
N HIS A 213 -0.82 9.54 3.95
CA HIS A 213 -1.81 8.64 3.38
C HIS A 213 -2.91 9.45 2.66
N PRO A 214 -3.42 9.02 1.48
CA PRO A 214 -4.38 9.79 0.68
C PRO A 214 -5.65 10.24 1.43
N VAL A 215 -6.15 9.43 2.36
CA VAL A 215 -7.34 9.79 3.15
C VAL A 215 -7.03 10.49 4.49
N LEU A 216 -5.77 10.88 4.76
CA LEU A 216 -5.42 11.54 6.02
C LEU A 216 -6.13 12.89 6.17
N LYS A 217 -6.20 13.69 5.10
CA LYS A 217 -6.91 14.97 5.10
C LYS A 217 -8.37 14.83 5.54
N SER A 218 -9.11 13.94 4.87
CA SER A 218 -10.52 13.72 5.20
C SER A 218 -10.73 13.16 6.60
N LYS A 219 -9.74 12.45 7.15
CA LYS A 219 -9.77 11.98 8.54
C LYS A 219 -9.50 13.10 9.54
N CYS A 220 -8.56 14.00 9.25
CA CYS A 220 -8.33 15.21 10.06
C CYS A 220 -9.60 16.06 10.15
N GLU A 221 -10.27 16.29 9.01
CA GLU A 221 -11.54 17.01 8.94
C GLU A 221 -12.65 16.30 9.74
N ALA A 222 -12.80 14.99 9.53
CA ALA A 222 -13.85 14.21 10.18
C ALA A 222 -13.70 14.11 11.71
N THR A 223 -12.47 14.14 12.20
CA THR A 223 -12.17 14.10 13.65
C THR A 223 -12.10 15.48 14.29
N GLY A 224 -12.12 16.55 13.49
CA GLY A 224 -11.95 17.92 13.95
C GLY A 224 -10.53 18.27 14.40
N PHE A 225 -9.53 17.45 14.03
CA PHE A 225 -8.13 17.73 14.33
C PHE A 225 -7.56 18.90 13.52
N MET A 226 -7.88 18.94 12.23
CA MET A 226 -7.58 20.05 11.32
C MET A 226 -8.76 20.26 10.37
N THR A 227 -9.06 21.49 10.05
CA THR A 227 -9.89 21.83 8.89
C THR A 227 -9.15 21.51 7.58
N GLY A 228 -9.85 21.47 6.47
CA GLY A 228 -9.22 21.28 5.16
C GLY A 228 -8.16 22.35 4.84
N GLU A 229 -8.42 23.60 5.23
CA GLU A 229 -7.49 24.72 5.06
C GLU A 229 -6.25 24.57 5.95
N GLU A 230 -6.42 24.23 7.23
CA GLU A 230 -5.30 24.01 8.14
C GLU A 230 -4.42 22.85 7.67
N TYR A 231 -5.02 21.77 7.13
CA TYR A 231 -4.26 20.66 6.56
C TYR A 231 -3.45 21.09 5.33
N GLU A 232 -4.05 21.82 4.38
CA GLU A 232 -3.32 22.32 3.20
C GLU A 232 -2.19 23.28 3.61
N ASN A 233 -2.43 24.16 4.58
CA ASN A 233 -1.40 25.05 5.13
C ASN A 233 -0.25 24.25 5.79
N TYR A 234 -0.56 23.15 6.48
CA TYR A 234 0.46 22.26 7.03
C TYR A 234 1.30 21.61 5.92
N ILE A 235 0.65 21.12 4.85
CA ILE A 235 1.36 20.53 3.70
C ILE A 235 2.21 21.58 2.97
N GLU A 236 1.74 22.83 2.85
CA GLU A 236 2.49 23.89 2.20
C GLU A 236 3.73 24.29 2.99
N GLN A 237 3.68 24.30 4.32
CA GLN A 237 4.85 24.52 5.15
C GLN A 237 5.98 23.53 4.85
N TRP A 238 5.66 22.25 4.54
CA TRP A 238 6.65 21.27 4.10
C TRP A 238 7.30 21.65 2.77
N ARG A 239 6.51 22.19 1.83
CA ARG A 239 7.01 22.62 0.52
C ARG A 239 7.88 23.88 0.61
N GLU A 240 7.62 24.72 1.58
CA GLU A 240 8.39 25.96 1.82
C GLU A 240 9.75 25.72 2.49
N LEU A 241 9.95 24.59 3.18
CA LEU A 241 11.24 24.27 3.78
C LEU A 241 12.34 24.19 2.72
N PRO A 242 13.54 24.75 2.96
CA PRO A 242 14.67 24.66 2.00
C PRO A 242 15.14 23.23 1.76
N ASN A 243 14.89 22.32 2.69
CA ASN A 243 15.27 20.90 2.67
C ASN A 243 14.04 19.98 2.82
N GLY A 244 12.87 20.44 2.44
CA GLY A 244 11.63 19.67 2.59
C GLY A 244 10.71 19.83 1.40
N ASN A 245 9.85 18.83 1.17
CA ASN A 245 8.79 18.86 0.18
C ASN A 245 7.64 17.94 0.61
N ALA A 246 6.54 17.94 -0.14
CA ALA A 246 5.39 17.08 0.09
C ALA A 246 5.00 16.34 -1.18
N TYR A 247 4.76 15.03 -1.06
CA TYR A 247 4.29 14.19 -2.14
C TYR A 247 2.96 13.53 -1.77
N THR A 248 1.88 13.94 -2.42
CA THR A 248 0.51 13.52 -2.11
C THR A 248 -0.09 12.56 -3.14
N LEU A 249 0.64 12.27 -4.23
CA LEU A 249 0.15 11.45 -5.34
C LEU A 249 0.24 9.94 -5.05
N GLY A 250 -0.47 9.14 -5.85
CA GLY A 250 -0.63 7.70 -5.64
C GLY A 250 0.59 6.85 -6.01
N ASN A 251 1.34 7.19 -7.06
CA ASN A 251 2.54 6.45 -7.43
C ASN A 251 3.73 6.83 -6.54
N TYR A 252 4.18 5.93 -5.68
CA TYR A 252 5.20 6.20 -4.65
C TYR A 252 6.42 5.27 -4.70
N TYR A 253 6.46 4.29 -5.58
CA TYR A 253 7.61 3.37 -5.64
C TYR A 253 8.90 4.07 -6.05
N ASP A 254 8.82 5.03 -6.97
CA ASP A 254 9.98 5.83 -7.34
C ASP A 254 10.43 6.75 -6.19
N VAL A 255 9.48 7.23 -5.38
CA VAL A 255 9.79 7.93 -4.13
C VAL A 255 10.56 7.01 -3.16
N PHE A 256 10.13 5.77 -3.00
CA PHE A 256 10.83 4.77 -2.18
C PHE A 256 12.22 4.44 -2.73
N LYS A 257 12.35 4.31 -4.04
CA LYS A 257 13.65 4.03 -4.69
C LYS A 257 14.65 5.17 -4.51
N THR A 258 14.19 6.41 -4.53
CA THR A 258 15.03 7.61 -4.44
C THR A 258 15.30 8.09 -3.01
N SER A 259 14.65 7.53 -2.00
CA SER A 259 14.88 7.82 -0.58
C SER A 259 15.95 6.92 0.04
N ASP A 260 16.45 7.26 1.23
CA ASP A 260 17.42 6.47 1.97
C ASP A 260 16.83 5.83 3.24
N ILE A 261 15.77 6.40 3.79
CA ILE A 261 15.10 5.88 4.99
C ILE A 261 13.61 6.23 4.98
N LEU A 262 12.81 5.36 5.57
CA LEU A 262 11.38 5.59 5.80
C LEU A 262 11.09 5.71 7.30
N ILE A 263 10.41 6.78 7.70
CA ILE A 263 9.84 6.97 9.03
C ILE A 263 8.32 6.89 8.89
N THR A 264 7.69 5.91 9.53
CA THR A 264 6.24 5.69 9.33
C THR A 264 5.57 4.97 10.49
N ASP A 265 4.30 5.21 10.66
CA ASP A 265 3.37 4.46 11.52
C ASP A 265 2.39 3.60 10.70
N SER A 266 2.47 3.61 9.38
CA SER A 266 1.66 2.80 8.46
C SER A 266 1.94 1.29 8.61
N SER A 267 1.06 0.44 8.04
CA SER A 267 1.33 -1.00 7.92
C SER A 267 1.74 -1.41 6.51
N SER A 268 1.01 -1.02 5.47
CA SER A 268 1.29 -1.44 4.10
C SER A 268 2.67 -0.97 3.62
N PHE A 269 3.04 0.27 3.90
CA PHE A 269 4.34 0.82 3.53
C PHE A 269 5.51 0.08 4.18
N LEU A 270 5.31 -0.48 5.39
CA LEU A 270 6.36 -1.29 6.03
C LEU A 270 6.78 -2.47 5.16
N GLY A 271 5.81 -3.27 4.67
CA GLY A 271 6.12 -4.41 3.82
C GLY A 271 6.66 -4.01 2.45
N GLU A 272 6.08 -2.97 1.87
CA GLU A 272 6.47 -2.50 0.55
C GLU A 272 7.86 -1.85 0.53
N TYR A 273 8.21 -1.04 1.54
CA TYR A 273 9.53 -0.44 1.65
C TYR A 273 10.59 -1.43 2.12
N PHE A 274 10.23 -2.43 2.94
CA PHE A 274 11.16 -3.41 3.50
C PHE A 274 11.96 -4.15 2.41
N VAL A 275 11.33 -4.39 1.26
CA VAL A 275 11.97 -5.07 0.11
C VAL A 275 13.17 -4.29 -0.44
N SER A 276 13.22 -2.98 -0.23
CA SER A 276 14.37 -2.15 -0.65
C SER A 276 15.65 -2.46 0.13
N GLY A 277 15.55 -3.12 1.28
CA GLY A 277 16.65 -3.34 2.21
C GLY A 277 17.08 -2.10 3.01
N LYS A 278 16.49 -0.94 2.71
CA LYS A 278 16.79 0.33 3.37
C LYS A 278 16.24 0.38 4.80
N PRO A 279 16.81 1.21 5.70
CA PRO A 279 16.34 1.34 7.07
C PRO A 279 14.90 1.88 7.15
N ILE A 280 14.19 1.40 8.18
CA ILE A 280 12.84 1.84 8.52
C ILE A 280 12.81 2.21 9.99
N VAL A 281 12.26 3.38 10.30
CA VAL A 281 11.88 3.78 11.65
C VAL A 281 10.37 3.59 11.79
N LEU A 282 9.98 2.63 12.60
CA LEU A 282 8.60 2.35 12.93
C LEU A 282 8.16 3.17 14.14
N LEU A 283 7.24 4.08 13.91
CA LEU A 283 6.58 4.85 14.97
C LEU A 283 5.43 4.02 15.55
N GLU A 284 5.64 3.47 16.74
CA GLU A 284 4.64 2.61 17.38
C GLU A 284 3.56 3.43 18.09
N SER A 285 2.29 3.13 17.83
CA SER A 285 1.15 3.66 18.55
C SER A 285 0.64 2.63 19.57
N LYS A 286 0.25 3.09 20.76
CA LYS A 286 -0.32 2.24 21.82
C LYS A 286 -1.68 1.63 21.44
N SER A 287 -2.41 2.29 20.54
CA SER A 287 -3.72 1.86 20.04
C SER A 287 -3.63 1.02 18.77
N ARG A 288 -2.40 0.77 18.28
CA ARG A 288 -2.18 0.04 17.05
C ARG A 288 -2.80 -1.36 17.08
N MET A 289 -3.52 -1.72 16.02
CA MET A 289 -3.89 -3.10 15.78
C MET A 289 -2.65 -4.01 15.81
N PRO A 290 -2.67 -5.14 16.55
CA PRO A 290 -1.52 -6.03 16.66
C PRO A 290 -0.97 -6.47 15.31
N PHE A 291 0.34 -6.62 15.22
CA PHE A 291 0.97 -7.26 14.08
C PHE A 291 0.65 -8.76 14.07
N ASN A 292 0.41 -9.32 12.90
CA ASN A 292 0.45 -10.76 12.70
C ASN A 292 1.90 -11.29 12.71
N ASP A 293 2.10 -12.61 12.64
CA ASP A 293 3.45 -13.21 12.70
C ASP A 293 4.39 -12.70 11.61
N PHE A 294 3.86 -12.41 10.41
CA PHE A 294 4.67 -11.82 9.34
C PHE A 294 5.11 -10.40 9.68
N GLY A 295 4.19 -9.58 10.16
CA GLY A 295 4.49 -8.23 10.64
C GLY A 295 5.46 -8.22 11.82
N LEU A 296 5.33 -9.16 12.76
CA LEU A 296 6.26 -9.34 13.88
C LEU A 296 7.66 -9.74 13.41
N GLU A 297 7.77 -10.55 12.36
CA GLU A 297 9.07 -10.90 11.77
C GLU A 297 9.73 -9.68 11.12
N LEU A 298 8.99 -8.91 10.30
CA LEU A 298 9.51 -7.67 9.67
C LEU A 298 9.96 -6.65 10.72
N ARG A 299 9.19 -6.52 11.80
CA ARG A 299 9.47 -5.59 12.91
C ARG A 299 10.86 -5.79 13.53
N LYS A 300 11.46 -6.98 13.43
CA LYS A 300 12.83 -7.25 13.91
C LYS A 300 13.91 -6.50 13.13
N GLY A 301 13.64 -6.15 11.88
CA GLY A 301 14.53 -5.38 11.01
C GLY A 301 14.27 -3.87 11.01
N MET A 302 13.42 -3.36 11.92
CA MET A 302 13.04 -1.94 12.00
C MET A 302 13.53 -1.30 13.30
N TYR A 303 13.96 -0.06 13.21
CA TYR A 303 14.22 0.79 14.37
C TYR A 303 12.89 1.19 15.03
N LYS A 304 12.84 1.15 16.35
CA LYS A 304 11.62 1.40 17.14
C LYS A 304 11.94 2.33 18.30
N PRO A 305 12.03 3.65 18.05
CA PRO A 305 12.26 4.60 19.11
C PRO A 305 11.12 4.55 20.13
N GLN A 306 11.43 4.61 21.41
CA GLN A 306 10.46 4.68 22.49
C GLN A 306 9.89 6.10 22.62
N LYS A 307 10.71 7.08 22.25
CA LYS A 307 10.35 8.50 22.17
C LYS A 307 10.80 9.03 20.83
N VAL A 308 10.05 9.98 20.30
CA VAL A 308 10.30 10.57 18.98
C VAL A 308 11.65 11.30 18.91
N GLU A 309 12.15 11.81 20.01
CA GLU A 309 13.44 12.46 20.13
C GLU A 309 14.65 11.51 19.88
N GLU A 310 14.46 10.22 20.03
CA GLU A 310 15.51 9.21 19.74
C GLU A 310 15.78 9.05 18.23
N ILE A 311 14.91 9.61 17.38
CA ILE A 311 15.06 9.52 15.92
C ILE A 311 16.35 10.18 15.46
N GLU A 312 16.73 11.31 16.07
CA GLU A 312 17.97 12.02 15.75
C GLU A 312 19.19 11.09 15.91
N ASN A 313 19.30 10.41 17.03
CA ASN A 313 20.39 9.46 17.27
C ASN A 313 20.39 8.30 16.25
N ILE A 314 19.21 7.81 15.87
CA ILE A 314 19.09 6.74 14.85
C ILE A 314 19.61 7.23 13.50
N LEU A 315 19.25 8.44 13.10
CA LEU A 315 19.71 9.03 11.84
C LEU A 315 21.22 9.30 11.86
N GLU A 316 21.74 9.81 12.98
CA GLU A 316 23.17 10.05 13.17
C GLU A 316 23.97 8.75 13.07
N GLU A 317 23.56 7.68 13.76
CA GLU A 317 24.20 6.37 13.66
C GLU A 317 24.22 5.85 12.23
N ILE A 318 23.09 5.94 11.52
CA ILE A 318 22.99 5.40 10.16
C ILE A 318 23.80 6.22 9.17
N PHE A 319 23.71 7.56 9.20
CA PHE A 319 24.22 8.41 8.13
C PHE A 319 25.59 9.06 8.44
N ALA A 320 25.84 9.46 9.68
CA ALA A 320 27.12 10.04 10.06
C ALA A 320 28.15 8.98 10.44
N HIS A 321 27.73 7.90 11.11
CA HIS A 321 28.59 6.81 11.53
C HIS A 321 28.57 5.60 10.59
N GLU A 322 27.75 5.64 9.53
CA GLU A 322 27.58 4.54 8.56
C GLU A 322 27.21 3.19 9.23
N ASN A 323 26.52 3.27 10.37
CA ASN A 323 26.19 2.14 11.22
C ASN A 323 24.71 1.77 11.16
N ASP A 324 24.30 1.03 10.12
CA ASP A 324 22.97 0.43 10.06
C ASP A 324 22.97 -0.96 10.72
N ALA A 325 22.83 -0.97 12.04
CA ALA A 325 22.90 -2.19 12.86
C ALA A 325 21.86 -3.26 12.51
N LEU A 326 20.79 -2.90 11.80
CA LEU A 326 19.70 -3.83 11.44
C LEU A 326 19.75 -4.30 9.97
N LYS A 327 20.74 -3.87 9.19
CA LYS A 327 20.87 -4.21 7.77
C LYS A 327 20.90 -5.72 7.53
N GLU A 328 21.78 -6.44 8.21
CA GLU A 328 21.90 -7.90 8.06
C GLU A 328 20.58 -8.63 8.43
N THR A 329 19.88 -8.11 9.44
CA THR A 329 18.59 -8.68 9.84
C THR A 329 17.54 -8.46 8.76
N ARG A 330 17.47 -7.27 8.12
CA ARG A 330 16.58 -7.02 7.01
C ARG A 330 16.90 -7.91 5.82
N ASP A 331 18.15 -7.99 5.41
CA ASP A 331 18.61 -8.81 4.27
C ASP A 331 18.23 -10.29 4.46
N ARG A 332 18.41 -10.82 5.67
CA ARG A 332 18.01 -12.19 6.03
C ARG A 332 16.50 -12.39 5.94
N ILE A 333 15.72 -11.44 6.45
CA ILE A 333 14.24 -11.50 6.41
C ILE A 333 13.76 -11.42 4.97
N ILE A 334 14.29 -10.51 4.15
CA ILE A 334 13.93 -10.39 2.73
C ILE A 334 14.15 -11.72 2.03
N LYS A 335 15.32 -12.30 2.15
CA LYS A 335 15.67 -13.57 1.51
C LYS A 335 14.77 -14.74 1.96
N LYS A 336 14.34 -14.72 3.22
CA LYS A 336 13.53 -15.82 3.79
C LYS A 336 12.06 -15.68 3.48
N GLN A 337 11.50 -14.47 3.56
CA GLN A 337 10.06 -14.25 3.61
C GLN A 337 9.48 -13.77 2.27
N PHE A 338 10.22 -12.94 1.53
CA PHE A 338 9.70 -12.37 0.30
C PHE A 338 9.90 -13.31 -0.89
N VAL A 339 8.99 -13.25 -1.82
CA VAL A 339 9.05 -13.98 -3.10
C VAL A 339 9.26 -12.96 -4.20
N LEU A 340 10.48 -12.89 -4.69
CA LEU A 340 10.94 -11.97 -5.73
C LEU A 340 11.43 -12.81 -6.93
N PRO A 341 10.54 -13.30 -7.78
CA PRO A 341 10.91 -14.21 -8.87
C PRO A 341 11.68 -13.49 -9.97
N GLU A 342 12.58 -14.20 -10.63
CA GLU A 342 13.22 -13.73 -11.85
C GLU A 342 12.16 -13.41 -12.92
N GLY A 343 12.28 -12.27 -13.56
CA GLY A 343 11.32 -11.75 -14.53
C GLY A 343 10.07 -11.12 -13.92
N GLY A 344 9.96 -11.09 -12.60
CA GLY A 344 8.90 -10.40 -11.88
C GLY A 344 7.69 -11.26 -11.50
N VAL A 345 6.91 -10.72 -10.57
CA VAL A 345 5.71 -11.36 -10.02
C VAL A 345 4.58 -11.38 -11.05
N ALA A 346 4.37 -10.29 -11.78
CA ALA A 346 3.35 -10.21 -12.83
C ALA A 346 3.57 -11.26 -13.92
N LYS A 347 4.82 -11.47 -14.34
CA LYS A 347 5.17 -12.55 -15.27
C LYS A 347 4.83 -13.92 -14.71
N ARG A 348 5.13 -14.18 -13.43
CA ARG A 348 4.84 -15.45 -12.78
C ARG A 348 3.34 -15.73 -12.70
N ILE A 349 2.53 -14.71 -12.42
CA ILE A 349 1.06 -14.81 -12.46
C ILE A 349 0.58 -15.13 -13.88
N THR A 350 1.06 -14.40 -14.87
CA THR A 350 0.70 -14.61 -16.27
C THR A 350 1.10 -16.01 -16.76
N ASP A 351 2.28 -16.50 -16.41
CA ASP A 351 2.74 -17.84 -16.79
C ASP A 351 1.91 -18.96 -16.11
N TYR A 352 1.48 -18.72 -14.85
CA TYR A 352 0.54 -19.63 -14.19
C TYR A 352 -0.77 -19.72 -14.95
N ILE A 353 -1.38 -18.58 -15.29
CA ILE A 353 -2.65 -18.52 -16.01
C ILE A 353 -2.53 -19.23 -17.37
N LYS A 354 -1.48 -18.91 -18.14
CA LYS A 354 -1.23 -19.58 -19.43
C LYS A 354 -1.15 -21.09 -19.29
N LYS A 355 -0.40 -21.57 -18.30
CA LYS A 355 -0.26 -22.99 -18.04
C LYS A 355 -1.61 -23.67 -17.73
N GLN A 356 -2.46 -22.99 -16.94
CA GLN A 356 -3.78 -23.53 -16.58
C GLN A 356 -4.76 -23.53 -17.76
N LEU A 357 -4.64 -22.56 -18.64
CA LEU A 357 -5.51 -22.43 -19.83
C LEU A 357 -4.93 -23.09 -21.09
N LEU A 358 -3.78 -23.73 -21.00
CA LEU A 358 -3.08 -24.39 -22.11
C LEU A 358 -2.74 -23.40 -23.27
N LEU A 359 -2.43 -22.14 -22.95
CA LEU A 359 -2.08 -21.05 -23.89
C LEU A 359 -0.59 -20.97 -24.19
#